data_392e0a0015d13a2876a0eb4f81506fcd
#
_entry.id   392e0a0015d13a2876a0eb4f81506fcd
#
_cell.length_a   1.000
_cell.length_b   1.000
_cell.length_c   1.000
_cell.angle_alpha   90.00
_cell.angle_beta   90.00
_cell.angle_gamma   90.00
#
_symmetry.space_group_name_H-M   'P 1'
#
loop_
_entity.id
_entity.type
_entity.pdbx_description
1 polymer ?
#
loop_
_entity_poly.entity_id
_entity_poly.type
_entity_poly.pdbx_seq_one_letter_code
_entity_poly.pdbx_strand_id
1 'polypeptide(L)'
;MGVQATYLGMPLDINDLDVENLTYFKHCAAHQFNLQRCAACGLLRYPPTTACPWCASPKSQWVPVDARGAVHSYTEVHHAIQPAFKKHTPYLILLVDLDTQKGDRKSVV
;
A
#
# COMPACT_ATOMS: atom_id res chain seq x y z
N MET A 1 -16.57 8.38 -5.91
CA MET A 1 -16.34 9.32 -4.80
C MET A 1 -14.97 9.13 -4.22
N GLY A 2 -14.25 10.22 -4.00
CA GLY A 2 -12.92 10.16 -3.38
C GLY A 2 -12.97 9.90 -1.88
N VAL A 3 -11.81 9.61 -1.31
CA VAL A 3 -11.60 9.50 0.12
C VAL A 3 -10.86 10.75 0.59
N GLN A 4 -11.39 11.41 1.62
CA GLN A 4 -10.77 12.58 2.21
C GLN A 4 -10.40 12.31 3.66
N ALA A 5 -9.20 12.72 4.05
CA ALA A 5 -8.69 12.53 5.38
C ALA A 5 -7.67 13.62 5.71
N THR A 6 -7.19 13.61 6.95
CA THR A 6 -6.13 14.51 7.38
C THR A 6 -5.04 13.69 8.05
N TYR A 7 -3.79 13.96 7.70
CA TYR A 7 -2.63 13.30 8.31
C TYR A 7 -1.60 14.35 8.70
N LEU A 8 -1.29 14.41 9.97
CA LEU A 8 -0.34 15.39 10.53
C LEU A 8 -0.70 16.84 10.15
N GLY A 9 -2.00 17.16 10.14
CA GLY A 9 -2.50 18.47 9.75
C GLY A 9 -2.54 18.72 8.25
N MET A 10 -2.13 17.75 7.44
CA MET A 10 -2.13 17.85 5.99
C MET A 10 -3.40 17.22 5.42
N PRO A 11 -4.16 17.95 4.60
CA PRO A 11 -5.35 17.35 3.97
C PRO A 11 -4.94 16.34 2.91
N LEU A 12 -5.63 15.21 2.90
CA LEU A 12 -5.46 14.16 1.90
C LEU A 12 -6.75 14.01 1.11
N ASP A 13 -6.64 14.06 -0.20
CA ASP A 13 -7.77 13.90 -1.10
C ASP A 13 -7.40 12.85 -2.16
N ILE A 14 -7.93 11.64 -1.98
CA ILE A 14 -7.71 10.54 -2.90
C ILE A 14 -8.93 10.45 -3.80
N ASN A 15 -8.76 10.84 -5.05
CA ASN A 15 -9.85 11.03 -6.00
C ASN A 15 -10.04 9.83 -6.92
N ASP A 16 -11.00 9.94 -7.82
CA ASP A 16 -11.42 8.86 -8.71
C ASP A 16 -10.47 8.65 -9.90
N LEU A 17 -9.43 9.46 -10.05
CA LEU A 17 -8.49 9.32 -11.16
C LEU A 17 -7.56 8.11 -11.01
N ASP A 18 -7.36 7.67 -9.77
CA ASP A 18 -6.57 6.48 -9.47
C ASP A 18 -7.45 5.47 -8.75
N VAL A 19 -8.19 4.69 -9.53
CA VAL A 19 -9.21 3.78 -9.02
C VAL A 19 -8.60 2.69 -8.11
N GLU A 20 -7.43 2.20 -8.46
CA GLU A 20 -6.76 1.15 -7.68
C GLU A 20 -6.37 1.66 -6.30
N ASN A 21 -5.71 2.81 -6.23
CA ASN A 21 -5.36 3.44 -4.95
C ASN A 21 -6.60 3.82 -4.15
N LEU A 22 -7.60 4.39 -4.83
CA LEU A 22 -8.85 4.75 -4.17
C LEU A 22 -9.50 3.53 -3.52
N THR A 23 -9.55 2.40 -4.21
CA THR A 23 -10.13 1.16 -3.68
C THR A 23 -9.35 0.68 -2.45
N TYR A 24 -8.02 0.71 -2.50
CA TYR A 24 -7.18 0.35 -1.36
C TYR A 24 -7.52 1.21 -0.14
N PHE A 25 -7.59 2.53 -0.32
CA PHE A 25 -7.86 3.45 0.79
C PHE A 25 -9.30 3.39 1.29
N LYS A 26 -10.26 3.03 0.44
CA LYS A 26 -11.64 2.77 0.89
C LYS A 26 -11.68 1.56 1.84
N HIS A 27 -10.91 0.51 1.54
CA HIS A 27 -10.80 -0.63 2.45
C HIS A 27 -10.13 -0.20 3.76
N CYS A 28 -9.09 0.61 3.70
CA CYS A 28 -8.44 1.13 4.91
C CYS A 28 -9.40 1.95 5.76
N ALA A 29 -10.25 2.77 5.14
CA ALA A 29 -11.24 3.56 5.86
C ALA A 29 -12.28 2.69 6.56
N ALA A 30 -12.52 1.48 6.06
CA ALA A 30 -13.39 0.48 6.68
C ALA A 30 -12.63 -0.43 7.66
N HIS A 31 -11.38 -0.10 7.99
CA HIS A 31 -10.51 -0.88 8.87
C HIS A 31 -10.25 -2.29 8.36
N GLN A 32 -10.09 -2.42 7.04
CA GLN A 32 -9.80 -3.69 6.38
C GLN A 32 -8.46 -3.62 5.69
N PHE A 33 -7.59 -4.59 5.98
CA PHE A 33 -6.31 -4.70 5.28
C PHE A 33 -6.48 -5.67 4.12
N ASN A 34 -6.79 -5.12 2.95
CA ASN A 34 -6.99 -5.87 1.72
C ASN A 34 -5.93 -5.48 0.70
N LEU A 35 -5.41 -6.47 0.00
CA LEU A 35 -4.47 -6.25 -1.10
C LEU A 35 -5.03 -6.77 -2.40
N GLN A 36 -4.52 -6.24 -3.50
CA GLN A 36 -4.83 -6.70 -4.84
C GLN A 36 -4.19 -8.05 -5.10
N ARG A 37 -4.97 -9.01 -5.58
CA ARG A 37 -4.48 -10.33 -5.97
C ARG A 37 -4.73 -10.55 -7.44
N CYS A 38 -3.70 -10.93 -8.19
CA CYS A 38 -3.85 -11.26 -9.59
C CYS A 38 -4.77 -12.47 -9.75
N ALA A 39 -5.79 -12.34 -10.61
CA ALA A 39 -6.73 -13.44 -10.85
C ALA A 39 -6.11 -14.56 -11.69
N ALA A 40 -5.04 -14.27 -12.41
CA ALA A 40 -4.37 -15.25 -13.27
C ALA A 40 -3.26 -16.01 -12.55
N CYS A 41 -2.33 -15.33 -11.89
CA CYS A 41 -1.18 -15.98 -11.28
C CYS A 41 -1.20 -16.00 -9.75
N GLY A 42 -2.16 -15.31 -9.11
CA GLY A 42 -2.30 -15.30 -7.67
C GLY A 42 -1.35 -14.38 -6.91
N LEU A 43 -0.57 -13.57 -7.60
CA LEU A 43 0.37 -12.65 -6.96
C LEU A 43 -0.38 -11.58 -6.18
N LEU A 44 -0.04 -11.44 -4.90
CA LEU A 44 -0.44 -10.29 -4.10
C LEU A 44 0.50 -9.14 -4.40
N ARG A 45 -0.04 -7.94 -4.58
CA ARG A 45 0.79 -6.79 -4.95
C ARG A 45 0.42 -5.52 -4.20
N TYR A 46 1.45 -4.75 -3.90
CA TYR A 46 1.35 -3.41 -3.35
C TYR A 46 2.54 -2.60 -3.87
N PRO A 47 2.36 -1.38 -4.34
CA PRO A 47 1.11 -0.65 -4.44
C PRO A 47 0.15 -1.25 -5.48
N PRO A 48 -1.16 -0.89 -5.43
CA PRO A 48 -2.12 -1.37 -6.41
C PRO A 48 -1.76 -0.91 -7.83
N THR A 49 -1.97 -1.78 -8.81
CA THR A 49 -1.65 -1.49 -10.21
C THR A 49 -2.77 -1.96 -11.13
N THR A 50 -2.79 -1.43 -12.34
CA THR A 50 -3.81 -1.81 -13.35
C THR A 50 -3.56 -3.17 -13.97
N ALA A 51 -2.31 -3.66 -13.91
CA ALA A 51 -1.94 -4.97 -14.45
C ALA A 51 -0.91 -5.61 -13.54
N CYS A 52 -0.86 -6.94 -13.57
CA CYS A 52 0.08 -7.69 -12.75
C CYS A 52 1.52 -7.45 -13.23
N PRO A 53 2.44 -7.06 -12.36
CA PRO A 53 3.84 -6.87 -12.76
C PRO A 53 4.56 -8.19 -13.06
N TRP A 54 3.96 -9.33 -12.68
CA TRP A 54 4.56 -10.65 -12.90
C TRP A 54 4.09 -11.29 -14.20
N CYS A 55 2.77 -11.28 -14.47
CA CYS A 55 2.21 -11.96 -15.63
C CYS A 55 1.48 -11.04 -16.60
N ALA A 56 1.40 -9.75 -16.31
CA ALA A 56 0.76 -8.72 -17.12
C ALA A 56 -0.78 -8.84 -17.23
N SER A 57 -1.43 -9.75 -16.51
CA SER A 57 -2.89 -9.85 -16.54
C SER A 57 -3.54 -8.58 -15.94
N PRO A 58 -4.57 -8.03 -16.60
CA PRO A 58 -5.32 -6.91 -16.04
C PRO A 58 -6.38 -7.33 -15.02
N LYS A 59 -6.62 -8.62 -14.85
CA LYS A 59 -7.67 -9.12 -13.95
C LYS A 59 -7.14 -9.30 -12.55
N SER A 60 -7.85 -8.75 -11.58
CA SER A 60 -7.47 -8.86 -10.18
C SER A 60 -8.70 -8.85 -9.29
N GLN A 61 -8.51 -9.25 -8.04
CA GLN A 61 -9.53 -9.18 -7.02
C GLN A 61 -8.89 -8.70 -5.72
N TRP A 62 -9.71 -8.11 -4.84
CA TRP A 62 -9.26 -7.65 -3.55
C TRP A 62 -9.52 -8.74 -2.53
N VAL A 63 -8.50 -9.08 -1.76
CA VAL A 63 -8.59 -10.16 -0.76
C VAL A 63 -8.07 -9.68 0.58
N PRO A 64 -8.67 -10.16 1.70
CA PRO A 64 -8.15 -9.86 3.02
C PRO A 64 -6.79 -10.53 3.24
N VAL A 65 -5.91 -9.84 3.93
CA VAL A 65 -4.54 -10.30 4.18
C VAL A 65 -4.23 -10.14 5.67
N ASP A 66 -3.52 -11.11 6.25
CA ASP A 66 -3.01 -10.98 7.60
C ASP A 66 -2.00 -9.83 7.67
N ALA A 67 -2.19 -8.95 8.63
CA ALA A 67 -1.28 -7.82 8.85
C ALA A 67 -0.07 -8.26 9.68
N ARG A 68 0.63 -9.31 9.22
CA ARG A 68 1.81 -9.86 9.87
C ARG A 68 2.93 -10.01 8.87
N GLY A 69 4.14 -9.75 9.34
CA GLY A 69 5.31 -9.88 8.49
C GLY A 69 6.58 -9.60 9.25
N ALA A 70 7.67 -9.57 8.53
CA ALA A 70 8.98 -9.24 9.05
C ALA A 70 9.55 -8.05 8.30
N VAL A 71 10.29 -7.19 8.99
CA VAL A 71 10.92 -6.05 8.35
C VAL A 71 11.97 -6.54 7.37
N HIS A 72 11.77 -6.23 6.09
CA HIS A 72 12.72 -6.54 5.03
C HIS A 72 13.86 -5.54 5.04
N SER A 73 13.54 -4.25 5.08
CA SER A 73 14.51 -3.17 5.14
C SER A 73 13.84 -1.91 5.67
N TYR A 74 14.64 -0.91 5.96
CA TYR A 74 14.11 0.37 6.44
C TYR A 74 14.99 1.52 5.95
N THR A 75 14.39 2.71 5.98
CA THR A 75 15.07 3.98 5.69
C THR A 75 14.71 4.97 6.76
N GLU A 76 15.70 5.69 7.28
CA GLU A 76 15.49 6.77 8.23
C GLU A 76 15.55 8.10 7.49
N VAL A 77 14.45 8.86 7.55
CA VAL A 77 14.31 10.13 6.83
C VAL A 77 14.65 11.27 7.77
N HIS A 78 15.69 12.03 7.44
CA HIS A 78 16.14 13.17 8.24
C HIS A 78 15.73 14.51 7.65
N HIS A 79 15.40 14.56 6.35
CA HIS A 79 14.97 15.77 5.68
C HIS A 79 13.61 15.56 5.04
N ALA A 80 12.65 16.37 5.46
CA ALA A 80 11.29 16.29 4.96
C ALA A 80 11.02 17.48 4.03
N ILE A 81 10.56 17.17 2.81
CA ILE A 81 10.16 18.19 1.84
C ILE A 81 8.82 18.78 2.22
N GLN A 82 7.87 17.93 2.65
CA GLN A 82 6.55 18.36 3.07
C GLN A 82 6.61 19.07 4.43
N PRO A 83 6.08 20.29 4.55
CA PRO A 83 6.12 21.01 5.83
C PRO A 83 5.47 20.27 6.99
N ALA A 84 4.44 19.45 6.70
CA ALA A 84 3.75 18.67 7.72
C ALA A 84 4.66 17.65 8.42
N PHE A 85 5.69 17.17 7.74
CA PHE A 85 6.61 16.18 8.29
C PHE A 85 7.85 16.77 8.96
N LYS A 86 8.11 18.07 8.78
CA LYS A 86 9.34 18.70 9.31
C LYS A 86 9.47 18.58 10.82
N LYS A 87 8.37 18.57 11.55
CA LYS A 87 8.37 18.43 13.00
C LYS A 87 8.49 16.99 13.47
N HIS A 88 8.43 16.04 12.57
CA HIS A 88 8.40 14.61 12.87
C HIS A 88 9.63 13.87 12.38
N THR A 89 10.64 14.60 11.90
CA THR A 89 11.92 14.00 11.52
C THR A 89 12.80 13.83 12.75
N PRO A 90 13.68 12.80 12.80
CA PRO A 90 13.73 11.72 11.82
C PRO A 90 12.54 10.75 11.98
N TYR A 91 12.11 10.16 10.88
CA TYR A 91 11.09 9.11 10.92
C TYR A 91 11.51 7.93 10.05
N LEU A 92 10.89 6.78 10.28
CA LEU A 92 11.25 5.54 9.59
C LEU A 92 10.24 5.22 8.49
N ILE A 93 10.75 4.77 7.35
CA ILE A 93 9.95 4.11 6.31
C ILE A 93 10.36 2.65 6.31
N LEU A 94 9.41 1.76 6.49
CA LEU A 94 9.65 0.32 6.59
C LEU A 94 9.17 -0.39 5.34
N LEU A 95 9.96 -1.36 4.87
CA LEU A 95 9.51 -2.36 3.91
C LEU A 95 9.32 -3.66 4.66
N VAL A 96 8.12 -4.22 4.57
CA VAL A 96 7.74 -5.39 5.34
C VAL A 96 7.41 -6.55 4.41
N ASP A 97 8.07 -7.69 4.62
CA ASP A 97 7.71 -8.94 3.97
C ASP A 97 6.49 -9.53 4.68
N LEU A 98 5.37 -9.64 3.97
CA LEU A 98 4.16 -10.19 4.54
C LEU A 98 4.23 -11.71 4.61
N ASP A 99 3.76 -12.29 5.73
CA ASP A 99 3.75 -13.74 5.93
C ASP A 99 2.83 -14.46 4.94
N THR A 100 1.81 -13.78 4.43
CA THR A 100 0.82 -14.36 3.53
C THR A 100 1.42 -14.80 2.20
N GLN A 101 2.49 -14.13 1.74
CA GLN A 101 3.14 -14.47 0.47
C GLN A 101 4.64 -14.53 0.68
N LYS A 102 5.20 -15.74 0.50
CA LYS A 102 6.62 -16.01 0.74
C LYS A 102 7.32 -16.47 -0.54
N GLY A 103 8.65 -16.54 -0.50
CA GLY A 103 9.45 -16.99 -1.62
C GLY A 103 9.78 -15.86 -2.59
N ASP A 104 9.95 -16.23 -3.86
CA ASP A 104 10.39 -15.28 -4.89
C ASP A 104 9.39 -14.18 -5.22
N ARG A 105 8.10 -14.43 -4.93
CA ARG A 105 7.01 -13.49 -5.20
C ARG A 105 6.43 -12.91 -3.92
N LYS A 106 7.24 -12.72 -2.90
CA LYS A 106 6.77 -12.17 -1.63
C LYS A 106 6.32 -10.73 -1.77
N SER A 107 5.29 -10.39 -1.00
CA SER A 107 4.80 -9.01 -0.92
C SER A 107 5.63 -8.22 0.07
N VAL A 108 6.04 -7.03 -0.34
CA VAL A 108 6.76 -6.09 0.51
C VAL A 108 5.95 -4.81 0.56
N VAL A 109 5.57 -4.40 1.74
CA VAL A 109 4.78 -3.20 1.95
C VAL A 109 5.46 -2.23 2.91
#